data_91e3b2f8f179e9be38c0e7ecca31ee25
#
_entry.id   91e3b2f8f179e9be38c0e7ecca31ee25
#
_cell.length_a   1.000
_cell.length_b   1.000
_cell.length_c   1.000
_cell.angle_alpha   90.00
_cell.angle_beta   90.00
_cell.angle_gamma   90.00
#
_symmetry.space_group_name_H-M   'P 1'
#
loop_
_entity.id
_entity.type
_entity.pdbx_description
1 polymer ?
#
loop_
_entity_poly.entity_id
_entity_poly.type
_entity_poly.pdbx_seq_one_letter_code
_entity_poly.pdbx_strand_id
1 'polypeptide(L)'
;MSFVSPGRLFKEKQKTITNLEDILAYAEFLRSAAGLGDNLPVDLGKIFAHFEIPTPKTAPLPDQQGLLLDSQRGIIVINSKDPERRQKFTRAHELVEMLFIELSQGKDLGKGWELKRPGGFKEHTKEFLCNRTAANLLMPTIYVQSQIKQFGVNFDCARSIAEACEVSLSAALVQMAQQSNDGHLVVLWRMKNKPAELKSLLGANQMTMFGVEPAVPAKKLRTEWCLGGDKSLFIPKHKSIENSSSIYQAWESNNFTAGQVQISFDRHSILYSSENMPFTINDDRQVISLMRKV
;
A
#
# COMPACT_ATOMS: atom_id res chain seq x y z
N MET A 1 -16.57 28.06 -15.34
CA MET A 1 -16.21 26.99 -16.28
C MET A 1 -16.61 25.68 -15.65
N SER A 2 -17.07 24.71 -16.41
CA SER A 2 -17.44 23.40 -15.85
C SER A 2 -16.19 22.54 -15.72
N PHE A 3 -15.90 22.06 -14.52
CA PHE A 3 -14.87 21.06 -14.24
C PHE A 3 -14.93 19.89 -15.26
N VAL A 4 -13.79 19.55 -15.84
CA VAL A 4 -13.66 18.37 -16.70
C VAL A 4 -12.81 17.34 -15.99
N SER A 5 -13.41 16.20 -15.65
CA SER A 5 -12.71 15.12 -14.96
C SER A 5 -11.46 14.68 -15.74
N PRO A 6 -10.26 14.65 -15.11
CA PRO A 6 -9.06 14.14 -15.75
C PRO A 6 -9.20 12.68 -16.17
N GLY A 7 -10.00 11.89 -15.44
CA GLY A 7 -10.34 10.52 -15.82
C GLY A 7 -11.09 10.43 -17.13
N ARG A 8 -12.02 11.37 -17.38
CA ARG A 8 -12.74 11.46 -18.66
C ARG A 8 -11.80 11.79 -19.81
N LEU A 9 -10.95 12.80 -19.66
CA LEU A 9 -9.97 13.18 -20.67
C LEU A 9 -9.01 12.03 -21.00
N PHE A 10 -8.57 11.32 -19.99
CA PHE A 10 -7.72 10.14 -20.19
C PHE A 10 -8.45 9.03 -20.96
N LYS A 11 -9.71 8.72 -20.57
CA LYS A 11 -10.53 7.72 -21.26
C LYS A 11 -10.82 8.07 -22.71
N GLU A 12 -11.01 9.35 -23.04
CA GLU A 12 -11.19 9.82 -24.42
C GLU A 12 -9.91 9.65 -25.23
N LYS A 13 -8.73 9.87 -24.61
CA LYS A 13 -7.41 9.68 -25.23
C LYS A 13 -7.04 8.20 -25.35
N GLN A 14 -7.28 7.42 -24.30
CA GLN A 14 -6.97 6.00 -24.20
C GLN A 14 -8.23 5.18 -24.50
N LYS A 15 -8.42 4.83 -25.77
CA LYS A 15 -9.66 4.17 -26.25
C LYS A 15 -9.95 2.82 -25.58
N THR A 16 -8.92 2.13 -25.07
CA THR A 16 -9.05 0.81 -24.47
C THR A 16 -8.24 0.77 -23.16
N ILE A 17 -8.91 0.48 -22.06
CA ILE A 17 -8.30 0.31 -20.73
C ILE A 17 -8.70 -1.09 -20.23
N THR A 18 -7.79 -2.06 -20.35
CA THR A 18 -8.08 -3.48 -20.13
C THR A 18 -7.10 -4.19 -19.20
N ASN A 19 -5.97 -3.58 -18.89
CA ASN A 19 -4.91 -4.19 -18.07
C ASN A 19 -4.34 -3.18 -17.07
N LEU A 20 -3.44 -3.66 -16.22
CA LEU A 20 -2.80 -2.85 -15.19
C LEU A 20 -1.98 -1.69 -15.78
N GLU A 21 -1.24 -1.95 -16.85
CA GLU A 21 -0.37 -0.98 -17.52
C GLU A 21 -1.19 0.19 -18.06
N ASP A 22 -2.35 -0.08 -18.67
CA ASP A 22 -3.27 0.96 -19.14
C ASP A 22 -3.73 1.88 -18.00
N ILE A 23 -3.99 1.32 -16.82
CA ILE A 23 -4.40 2.10 -15.64
C ILE A 23 -3.22 2.88 -15.08
N LEU A 24 -2.02 2.29 -15.01
CA LEU A 24 -0.82 2.98 -14.54
C LEU A 24 -0.42 4.14 -15.46
N ALA A 25 -0.70 4.05 -16.78
CA ALA A 25 -0.48 5.14 -17.72
C ALA A 25 -1.26 6.41 -17.38
N TYR A 26 -2.33 6.31 -16.59
CA TYR A 26 -3.05 7.49 -16.08
C TYR A 26 -2.18 8.38 -15.20
N ALA A 27 -1.29 7.81 -14.40
CA ALA A 27 -0.34 8.58 -13.58
C ALA A 27 0.60 9.45 -14.44
N GLU A 28 1.10 8.87 -15.55
CA GLU A 28 1.94 9.61 -16.51
C GLU A 28 1.14 10.68 -17.25
N PHE A 29 -0.08 10.38 -17.65
CA PHE A 29 -0.99 11.35 -18.25
C PHE A 29 -1.19 12.57 -17.35
N LEU A 30 -1.45 12.37 -16.06
CA LEU A 30 -1.64 13.46 -15.09
C LEU A 30 -0.40 14.35 -14.97
N ARG A 31 0.80 13.76 -14.87
CA ARG A 31 2.06 14.51 -14.80
C ARG A 31 2.33 15.29 -16.09
N SER A 32 2.23 14.61 -17.23
CA SER A 32 2.51 15.21 -18.54
C SER A 32 1.56 16.35 -18.87
N ALA A 33 0.26 16.17 -18.61
CA ALA A 33 -0.75 17.19 -18.84
C ALA A 33 -0.49 18.45 -18.00
N ALA A 34 -0.09 18.28 -16.74
CA ALA A 34 0.26 19.40 -15.84
C ALA A 34 1.68 19.98 -16.07
N GLY A 35 2.42 19.50 -17.07
CA GLY A 35 3.77 19.98 -17.40
C GLY A 35 4.82 19.70 -16.33
N LEU A 36 4.63 18.64 -15.52
CA LEU A 36 5.53 18.33 -14.39
C LEU A 36 6.81 17.61 -14.84
N GLY A 37 6.76 16.85 -15.94
CA GLY A 37 7.89 16.05 -16.42
C GLY A 37 8.44 15.11 -15.31
N ASP A 38 9.76 15.12 -15.14
CA ASP A 38 10.48 14.30 -14.15
C ASP A 38 10.74 15.03 -12.81
N ASN A 39 10.13 16.20 -12.59
CA ASN A 39 10.32 16.99 -11.39
C ASN A 39 9.82 16.24 -10.14
N LEU A 40 10.66 16.21 -9.11
CA LEU A 40 10.35 15.66 -7.79
C LEU A 40 10.61 16.71 -6.69
N PRO A 41 9.84 16.68 -5.63
CA PRO A 41 8.61 15.90 -5.43
C PRO A 41 7.48 16.33 -6.38
N VAL A 42 6.60 15.40 -6.74
CA VAL A 42 5.45 15.71 -7.60
C VAL A 42 4.54 16.71 -6.91
N ASP A 43 4.29 17.83 -7.59
CA ASP A 43 3.40 18.91 -7.13
C ASP A 43 1.95 18.61 -7.55
N LEU A 44 1.19 18.01 -6.64
CA LEU A 44 -0.24 17.74 -6.86
C LEU A 44 -1.05 19.04 -7.03
N GLY A 45 -0.61 20.15 -6.46
CA GLY A 45 -1.28 21.45 -6.62
C GLY A 45 -1.31 21.90 -8.08
N LYS A 46 -0.21 21.70 -8.82
CA LYS A 46 -0.18 21.97 -10.27
C LYS A 46 -1.11 21.06 -11.06
N ILE A 47 -1.25 19.79 -10.67
CA ILE A 47 -2.21 18.87 -11.30
C ILE A 47 -3.63 19.35 -11.04
N PHE A 48 -3.99 19.65 -9.78
CA PHE A 48 -5.31 20.18 -9.44
C PHE A 48 -5.62 21.46 -10.20
N ALA A 49 -4.67 22.41 -10.25
CA ALA A 49 -4.84 23.67 -10.98
C ALA A 49 -5.03 23.45 -12.49
N HIS A 50 -4.25 22.54 -13.11
CA HIS A 50 -4.33 22.26 -14.54
C HIS A 50 -5.72 21.72 -14.95
N PHE A 51 -6.30 20.84 -14.13
CA PHE A 51 -7.61 20.23 -14.39
C PHE A 51 -8.77 21.01 -13.76
N GLU A 52 -8.54 22.20 -13.22
CA GLU A 52 -9.54 23.03 -12.53
C GLU A 52 -10.22 22.30 -11.36
N ILE A 53 -9.52 21.35 -10.74
CA ILE A 53 -10.01 20.62 -9.57
C ILE A 53 -9.89 21.55 -8.35
N PRO A 54 -10.95 21.74 -7.56
CA PRO A 54 -10.88 22.52 -6.33
C PRO A 54 -9.82 21.97 -5.39
N THR A 55 -9.07 22.88 -4.74
CA THR A 55 -8.08 22.47 -3.74
C THR A 55 -8.72 21.57 -2.68
N PRO A 56 -8.17 20.36 -2.45
CA PRO A 56 -8.71 19.45 -1.46
C PRO A 56 -8.83 20.07 -0.07
N LYS A 57 -9.99 19.95 0.56
CA LYS A 57 -10.25 20.44 1.91
C LYS A 57 -9.77 19.42 2.93
N THR A 58 -9.38 19.87 4.11
CA THR A 58 -9.04 19.01 5.25
C THR A 58 -10.13 19.09 6.30
N ALA A 59 -10.54 17.93 6.84
CA ALA A 59 -11.49 17.81 7.94
C ALA A 59 -11.16 16.56 8.79
N PRO A 60 -11.53 16.50 10.06
CA PRO A 60 -11.44 15.26 10.83
C PRO A 60 -12.36 14.19 10.24
N LEU A 61 -11.79 13.07 9.80
CA LEU A 61 -12.53 11.92 9.31
C LEU A 61 -12.25 10.73 10.24
N PRO A 62 -13.23 10.25 11.03
CA PRO A 62 -12.95 9.25 12.07
C PRO A 62 -12.49 7.90 11.52
N ASP A 63 -13.06 7.45 10.38
CA ASP A 63 -12.83 6.10 9.85
C ASP A 63 -12.27 6.08 8.42
N GLN A 64 -11.91 7.24 7.87
CA GLN A 64 -11.45 7.38 6.50
C GLN A 64 -10.20 8.27 6.40
N GLN A 65 -9.35 8.01 5.41
CA GLN A 65 -8.19 8.84 5.13
C GLN A 65 -8.53 9.99 4.19
N GLY A 66 -9.45 9.78 3.27
CA GLY A 66 -9.97 10.74 2.32
C GLY A 66 -11.30 10.30 1.74
N LEU A 67 -11.91 11.21 1.00
CA LEU A 67 -13.19 10.98 0.34
C LEU A 67 -13.33 11.92 -0.87
N LEU A 68 -13.61 11.36 -2.03
CA LEU A 68 -14.12 12.12 -3.18
C LEU A 68 -15.62 12.39 -2.97
N LEU A 69 -15.92 13.51 -2.31
CA LEU A 69 -17.26 13.87 -1.85
C LEU A 69 -18.23 14.15 -3.01
N ASP A 70 -17.74 14.81 -4.05
CA ASP A 70 -18.52 15.13 -5.25
C ASP A 70 -17.63 14.97 -6.49
N SER A 71 -17.83 13.86 -7.18
CA SER A 71 -17.04 13.54 -8.37
C SER A 71 -17.35 14.44 -9.56
N GLN A 72 -18.55 15.04 -9.63
CA GLN A 72 -18.95 15.93 -10.72
C GLN A 72 -18.31 17.32 -10.57
N ARG A 73 -17.97 17.71 -9.35
CA ARG A 73 -17.33 18.99 -9.02
C ARG A 73 -15.88 18.83 -8.61
N GLY A 74 -15.36 17.60 -8.53
CA GLY A 74 -14.00 17.32 -8.08
C GLY A 74 -13.73 17.67 -6.60
N ILE A 75 -14.77 17.62 -5.74
CA ILE A 75 -14.63 17.99 -4.32
C ILE A 75 -14.02 16.82 -3.54
N ILE A 76 -12.80 17.02 -3.05
CA ILE A 76 -12.04 16.05 -2.26
C ILE A 76 -11.93 16.55 -0.81
N VAL A 77 -12.11 15.66 0.16
CA VAL A 77 -11.88 15.91 1.58
C VAL A 77 -10.83 14.92 2.10
N ILE A 78 -9.84 15.44 2.82
CA ILE A 78 -8.71 14.66 3.36
C ILE A 78 -8.74 14.71 4.88
N ASN A 79 -8.41 13.60 5.54
CA ASN A 79 -8.35 13.54 6.99
C ASN A 79 -7.24 14.43 7.55
N SER A 80 -7.62 15.48 8.28
CA SER A 80 -6.70 16.44 8.88
C SER A 80 -5.81 15.84 9.99
N LYS A 81 -6.17 14.69 10.54
CA LYS A 81 -5.41 13.99 11.60
C LYS A 81 -4.27 13.12 11.04
N ASP A 82 -4.27 12.85 9.75
CA ASP A 82 -3.21 12.06 9.13
C ASP A 82 -1.91 12.89 8.97
N PRO A 83 -0.73 12.27 9.09
CA PRO A 83 0.54 12.92 8.77
C PRO A 83 0.56 13.43 7.34
N GLU A 84 1.30 14.52 7.08
CA GLU A 84 1.32 15.22 5.78
C GLU A 84 1.64 14.30 4.59
N ARG A 85 2.65 13.43 4.72
CA ARG A 85 2.99 12.46 3.67
C ARG A 85 1.85 11.47 3.37
N ARG A 86 1.04 11.12 4.38
CA ARG A 86 -0.16 10.31 4.18
C ARG A 86 -1.26 11.12 3.50
N GLN A 87 -1.48 12.37 3.93
CA GLN A 87 -2.43 13.26 3.26
C GLN A 87 -2.07 13.47 1.78
N LYS A 88 -0.77 13.62 1.45
CA LYS A 88 -0.30 13.71 0.06
C LYS A 88 -0.66 12.45 -0.73
N PHE A 89 -0.40 11.27 -0.17
CA PHE A 89 -0.76 10.00 -0.80
C PHE A 89 -2.27 9.87 -1.00
N THR A 90 -3.07 10.25 -0.01
CA THR A 90 -4.53 10.23 -0.09
C THR A 90 -5.05 11.18 -1.17
N ARG A 91 -4.50 12.40 -1.31
CA ARG A 91 -4.84 13.32 -2.41
C ARG A 91 -4.57 12.69 -3.77
N ALA A 92 -3.46 12.00 -3.93
CA ALA A 92 -3.13 11.28 -5.17
C ALA A 92 -4.10 10.10 -5.41
N HIS A 93 -4.51 9.40 -4.35
CA HIS A 93 -5.48 8.31 -4.41
C HIS A 93 -6.86 8.80 -4.89
N GLU A 94 -7.40 9.86 -4.28
CA GLU A 94 -8.69 10.44 -4.65
C GLU A 94 -8.68 11.00 -6.10
N LEU A 95 -7.54 11.56 -6.52
CA LEU A 95 -7.36 12.00 -7.91
C LEU A 95 -7.43 10.81 -8.88
N VAL A 96 -6.85 9.67 -8.51
CA VAL A 96 -6.93 8.44 -9.30
C VAL A 96 -8.33 7.84 -9.29
N GLU A 97 -9.08 7.96 -8.20
CA GLU A 97 -10.48 7.51 -8.15
C GLU A 97 -11.35 8.12 -9.23
N MET A 98 -11.08 9.36 -9.66
CA MET A 98 -11.80 10.03 -10.76
C MET A 98 -11.76 9.22 -12.06
N LEU A 99 -10.69 8.47 -12.34
CA LEU A 99 -10.64 7.55 -13.48
C LEU A 99 -11.66 6.43 -13.33
N PHE A 100 -11.77 5.84 -12.15
CA PHE A 100 -12.66 4.69 -11.92
C PHE A 100 -14.13 5.07 -11.97
N ILE A 101 -14.47 6.31 -11.59
CA ILE A 101 -15.83 6.83 -11.77
C ILE A 101 -16.19 6.90 -13.25
N GLU A 102 -15.26 7.38 -14.09
CA GLU A 102 -15.49 7.43 -15.54
C GLU A 102 -15.54 6.03 -16.19
N LEU A 103 -14.74 5.08 -15.67
CA LEU A 103 -14.79 3.69 -16.12
C LEU A 103 -16.12 3.01 -15.75
N SER A 104 -16.78 3.45 -14.71
CA SER A 104 -18.08 2.96 -14.28
C SER A 104 -19.27 3.58 -15.02
N GLN A 105 -19.03 4.50 -15.95
CA GLN A 105 -20.07 5.29 -16.60
C GLN A 105 -20.92 6.12 -15.63
N GLY A 106 -20.27 6.64 -14.56
CA GLY A 106 -20.93 7.47 -13.55
C GLY A 106 -21.75 6.71 -12.50
N LYS A 107 -21.79 5.38 -12.55
CA LYS A 107 -22.34 4.58 -11.46
C LYS A 107 -21.30 4.49 -10.36
N ASP A 108 -21.72 4.60 -9.11
CA ASP A 108 -20.85 4.33 -7.98
C ASP A 108 -20.38 2.87 -8.07
N LEU A 109 -19.10 2.69 -8.33
CA LEU A 109 -18.52 1.35 -8.46
C LEU A 109 -18.42 0.62 -7.13
N GLY A 110 -18.61 1.34 -6.01
CA GLY A 110 -18.39 0.77 -4.71
C GLY A 110 -17.04 0.05 -4.63
N LYS A 111 -16.86 -0.76 -3.59
CA LYS A 111 -15.68 -1.63 -3.44
C LYS A 111 -15.66 -2.84 -4.41
N GLY A 112 -16.69 -2.98 -5.26
CA GLY A 112 -16.93 -4.19 -6.07
C GLY A 112 -16.38 -4.15 -7.49
N TRP A 113 -15.80 -3.03 -7.95
CA TRP A 113 -15.20 -2.99 -9.28
C TRP A 113 -13.88 -3.78 -9.31
N GLU A 114 -13.72 -4.57 -10.34
CA GLU A 114 -12.55 -5.44 -10.49
C GLU A 114 -12.07 -5.45 -11.93
N LEU A 115 -10.76 -5.36 -12.11
CA LEU A 115 -10.14 -5.71 -13.37
C LEU A 115 -10.18 -7.22 -13.50
N LYS A 116 -10.76 -7.72 -14.59
CA LYS A 116 -10.91 -9.15 -14.84
C LYS A 116 -10.02 -9.61 -15.98
N ARG A 117 -9.38 -10.76 -15.82
CA ARG A 117 -8.72 -11.48 -16.91
C ARG A 117 -9.74 -12.00 -17.91
N PRO A 118 -9.33 -12.29 -19.16
CA PRO A 118 -10.15 -13.08 -20.08
C PRO A 118 -10.65 -14.35 -19.38
N GLY A 119 -11.97 -14.61 -19.47
CA GLY A 119 -12.60 -15.72 -18.72
C GLY A 119 -13.29 -15.29 -17.43
N GLY A 120 -13.27 -14.01 -17.05
CA GLY A 120 -14.04 -13.49 -15.91
C GLY A 120 -13.39 -13.62 -14.54
N PHE A 121 -12.13 -14.11 -14.46
CA PHE A 121 -11.42 -14.23 -13.20
C PHE A 121 -10.95 -12.85 -12.69
N LYS A 122 -11.14 -12.63 -11.38
CA LYS A 122 -10.64 -11.43 -10.70
C LYS A 122 -9.12 -11.32 -10.84
N GLU A 123 -8.64 -10.17 -11.30
CA GLU A 123 -7.22 -9.86 -11.34
C GLU A 123 -6.83 -8.85 -10.26
N HIS A 124 -7.52 -7.72 -10.20
CA HIS A 124 -7.26 -6.65 -9.23
C HIS A 124 -8.54 -5.93 -8.83
N THR A 125 -8.60 -5.49 -7.58
CA THR A 125 -9.67 -4.62 -7.07
C THR A 125 -9.39 -3.15 -7.41
N LYS A 126 -10.44 -2.32 -7.41
CA LYS A 126 -10.36 -0.86 -7.53
C LYS A 126 -9.34 -0.29 -6.54
N GLU A 127 -9.45 -0.65 -5.25
CA GLU A 127 -8.55 -0.16 -4.21
C GLU A 127 -7.07 -0.47 -4.47
N PHE A 128 -6.79 -1.69 -4.91
CA PHE A 128 -5.43 -2.07 -5.28
C PHE A 128 -4.91 -1.20 -6.44
N LEU A 129 -5.73 -0.98 -7.45
CA LEU A 129 -5.36 -0.21 -8.63
C LEU A 129 -5.20 1.28 -8.31
N CYS A 130 -6.09 1.86 -7.50
CA CYS A 130 -5.97 3.24 -7.02
C CYS A 130 -4.65 3.44 -6.25
N ASN A 131 -4.35 2.55 -5.30
CA ASN A 131 -3.11 2.61 -4.53
C ASN A 131 -1.86 2.48 -5.41
N ARG A 132 -1.87 1.56 -6.37
CA ARG A 132 -0.75 1.36 -7.32
C ARG A 132 -0.53 2.58 -8.22
N THR A 133 -1.59 3.14 -8.75
CA THR A 133 -1.53 4.30 -9.64
C THR A 133 -1.16 5.57 -8.88
N ALA A 134 -1.68 5.77 -7.66
CA ALA A 134 -1.29 6.87 -6.79
C ALA A 134 0.21 6.79 -6.40
N ALA A 135 0.69 5.58 -6.08
CA ALA A 135 2.12 5.36 -5.83
C ALA A 135 2.97 5.71 -7.07
N ASN A 136 2.53 5.29 -8.26
CA ASN A 136 3.22 5.59 -9.52
C ASN A 136 3.15 7.08 -9.91
N LEU A 137 2.07 7.77 -9.54
CA LEU A 137 1.95 9.22 -9.71
C LEU A 137 3.00 9.96 -8.88
N LEU A 138 3.14 9.60 -7.59
CA LEU A 138 4.06 10.25 -6.67
C LEU A 138 5.51 9.80 -6.82
N MET A 139 5.72 8.55 -7.21
CA MET A 139 7.03 7.91 -7.39
C MET A 139 7.12 7.33 -8.82
N PRO A 140 7.50 8.15 -9.81
CA PRO A 140 7.56 7.72 -11.21
C PRO A 140 8.43 6.48 -11.41
N THR A 141 7.95 5.52 -12.19
CA THR A 141 8.65 4.25 -12.43
C THR A 141 10.08 4.45 -12.90
N ILE A 142 10.32 5.37 -13.84
CA ILE A 142 11.66 5.66 -14.38
C ILE A 142 12.60 6.10 -13.26
N TYR A 143 12.16 6.99 -12.37
CA TYR A 143 12.95 7.45 -11.24
C TYR A 143 13.25 6.29 -10.27
N VAL A 144 12.24 5.53 -9.84
CA VAL A 144 12.43 4.41 -8.91
C VAL A 144 13.38 3.36 -9.49
N GLN A 145 13.22 3.02 -10.76
CA GLN A 145 14.11 2.07 -11.45
C GLN A 145 15.55 2.58 -11.55
N SER A 146 15.76 3.88 -11.78
CA SER A 146 17.10 4.48 -11.77
C SER A 146 17.75 4.37 -10.41
N GLN A 147 17.00 4.60 -9.31
CA GLN A 147 17.49 4.44 -7.95
C GLN A 147 17.84 2.97 -7.62
N ILE A 148 16.97 2.04 -8.01
CA ILE A 148 17.23 0.59 -7.85
C ILE A 148 18.50 0.19 -8.61
N LYS A 149 18.67 0.65 -9.84
CA LYS A 149 19.86 0.34 -10.64
C LYS A 149 21.15 0.89 -10.01
N GLN A 150 21.09 2.05 -9.38
CA GLN A 150 22.25 2.72 -8.79
C GLN A 150 22.61 2.17 -7.41
N PHE A 151 21.63 1.91 -6.55
CA PHE A 151 21.82 1.62 -5.12
C PHE A 151 21.37 0.21 -4.71
N GLY A 152 20.73 -0.54 -5.61
CA GLY A 152 20.11 -1.82 -5.28
C GLY A 152 18.79 -1.67 -4.52
N VAL A 153 18.22 -2.81 -4.15
CA VAL A 153 16.96 -2.87 -3.39
C VAL A 153 17.28 -3.05 -1.90
N ASN A 154 17.27 -1.99 -1.13
CA ASN A 154 17.60 -1.95 0.29
C ASN A 154 16.91 -0.76 0.98
N PHE A 155 17.00 -0.67 2.32
CA PHE A 155 16.37 0.41 3.08
C PHE A 155 16.94 1.79 2.76
N ASP A 156 18.22 1.93 2.43
CA ASP A 156 18.82 3.24 2.14
C ASP A 156 18.33 3.79 0.80
N CYS A 157 18.21 2.92 -0.21
CA CYS A 157 17.54 3.29 -1.47
C CYS A 157 16.08 3.72 -1.23
N ALA A 158 15.34 2.98 -0.40
CA ALA A 158 13.96 3.33 -0.08
C ALA A 158 13.85 4.67 0.69
N ARG A 159 14.80 4.99 1.58
CA ARG A 159 14.86 6.30 2.25
C ARG A 159 15.10 7.43 1.27
N SER A 160 16.07 7.26 0.35
CA SER A 160 16.35 8.25 -0.70
C SER A 160 15.10 8.52 -1.55
N ILE A 161 14.39 7.48 -1.98
CA ILE A 161 13.14 7.62 -2.73
C ILE A 161 12.06 8.33 -1.87
N ALA A 162 11.92 7.94 -0.60
CA ALA A 162 10.91 8.50 0.30
C ALA A 162 11.11 10.01 0.53
N GLU A 163 12.36 10.45 0.64
CA GLU A 163 12.73 11.87 0.80
C GLU A 163 12.51 12.65 -0.49
N ALA A 164 13.03 12.18 -1.62
CA ALA A 164 12.92 12.87 -2.90
C ALA A 164 11.46 13.01 -3.38
N CYS A 165 10.61 12.02 -3.08
CA CYS A 165 9.19 12.02 -3.48
C CYS A 165 8.24 12.55 -2.40
N GLU A 166 8.74 12.82 -1.18
CA GLU A 166 7.93 13.20 -0.01
C GLU A 166 6.83 12.20 0.33
N VAL A 167 7.18 10.92 0.31
CA VAL A 167 6.27 9.82 0.66
C VAL A 167 6.72 9.10 1.93
N SER A 168 5.90 8.19 2.45
CA SER A 168 6.31 7.37 3.60
C SER A 168 7.36 6.33 3.19
N LEU A 169 8.25 5.95 4.11
CA LEU A 169 9.23 4.88 3.88
C LEU A 169 8.55 3.57 3.47
N SER A 170 7.41 3.22 4.07
CA SER A 170 6.65 2.02 3.69
C SER A 170 6.12 2.08 2.26
N ALA A 171 5.66 3.25 1.79
CA ALA A 171 5.23 3.43 0.40
C ALA A 171 6.40 3.28 -0.57
N ALA A 172 7.57 3.87 -0.24
CA ALA A 172 8.78 3.72 -1.05
C ALA A 172 9.27 2.27 -1.11
N LEU A 173 9.30 1.56 0.03
CA LEU A 173 9.65 0.13 0.08
C LEU A 173 8.73 -0.71 -0.81
N VAL A 174 7.41 -0.51 -0.70
CA VAL A 174 6.44 -1.26 -1.51
C VAL A 174 6.62 -0.95 -3.00
N GLN A 175 6.75 0.31 -3.38
CA GLN A 175 6.94 0.71 -4.77
C GLN A 175 8.26 0.13 -5.33
N MET A 176 9.34 0.21 -4.57
CA MET A 176 10.64 -0.36 -4.93
C MET A 176 10.57 -1.89 -5.11
N ALA A 177 9.98 -2.61 -4.15
CA ALA A 177 9.82 -4.06 -4.25
C ALA A 177 8.97 -4.48 -5.46
N GLN A 178 7.96 -3.69 -5.80
CA GLN A 178 7.08 -3.92 -6.95
C GLN A 178 7.73 -3.59 -8.30
N GLN A 179 8.75 -2.74 -8.32
CA GLN A 179 9.53 -2.39 -9.50
C GLN A 179 10.79 -3.26 -9.64
N SER A 180 11.15 -4.01 -8.61
CA SER A 180 12.28 -4.94 -8.62
C SER A 180 11.92 -6.22 -9.37
N ASN A 181 12.84 -6.69 -10.21
CA ASN A 181 12.71 -7.97 -10.91
C ASN A 181 13.18 -9.17 -10.06
N ASP A 182 13.74 -8.93 -8.87
CA ASP A 182 14.39 -9.96 -8.04
C ASP A 182 13.44 -10.60 -7.00
N GLY A 183 12.14 -10.39 -7.13
CA GLY A 183 11.16 -11.02 -6.25
C GLY A 183 11.20 -10.55 -4.79
N HIS A 184 11.39 -9.25 -4.57
CA HIS A 184 11.36 -8.68 -3.23
C HIS A 184 9.94 -8.59 -2.67
N LEU A 185 9.83 -8.80 -1.35
CA LEU A 185 8.61 -8.65 -0.55
C LEU A 185 8.81 -7.56 0.50
N VAL A 186 7.78 -6.80 0.76
CA VAL A 186 7.67 -5.94 1.95
C VAL A 186 6.61 -6.52 2.87
N VAL A 187 6.99 -6.77 4.12
CA VAL A 187 6.12 -7.43 5.10
C VAL A 187 6.04 -6.57 6.35
N LEU A 188 4.81 -6.31 6.80
CA LEU A 188 4.56 -5.68 8.08
C LEU A 188 4.23 -6.73 9.13
N TRP A 189 4.92 -6.66 10.27
CA TRP A 189 4.78 -7.56 11.41
C TRP A 189 4.23 -6.82 12.62
N ARG A 190 3.26 -7.45 13.30
CA ARG A 190 2.67 -6.94 14.55
C ARG A 190 2.54 -8.03 15.59
N MET A 191 2.68 -7.64 16.86
CA MET A 191 2.46 -8.52 18.00
C MET A 191 0.97 -8.69 18.26
N LYS A 192 0.39 -9.84 17.88
CA LYS A 192 -1.05 -10.08 17.96
C LYS A 192 -1.43 -11.56 18.09
N ASN A 193 -2.67 -11.83 18.47
CA ASN A 193 -3.29 -13.15 18.42
C ASN A 193 -3.94 -13.40 17.05
N LYS A 194 -4.12 -14.63 16.65
CA LYS A 194 -4.96 -14.98 15.51
C LYS A 194 -6.44 -14.81 15.87
N PRO A 195 -7.30 -14.38 14.93
CA PRO A 195 -8.75 -14.34 15.18
C PRO A 195 -9.34 -15.69 15.64
N ALA A 196 -8.81 -16.81 15.12
CA ALA A 196 -9.24 -18.15 15.53
C ALA A 196 -8.87 -18.47 16.99
N GLU A 197 -7.70 -18.02 17.47
CA GLU A 197 -7.27 -18.18 18.86
C GLU A 197 -8.19 -17.41 19.83
N LEU A 198 -8.65 -16.22 19.43
CA LEU A 198 -9.61 -15.42 20.21
C LEU A 198 -11.02 -16.01 20.19
N LYS A 199 -11.46 -16.56 19.04
CA LYS A 199 -12.77 -17.23 18.95
C LYS A 199 -12.86 -18.48 19.82
N SER A 200 -11.79 -19.26 19.90
CA SER A 200 -11.75 -20.44 20.78
C SER A 200 -11.90 -20.08 22.26
N LEU A 201 -11.37 -18.94 22.68
CA LEU A 201 -11.57 -18.39 24.05
C LEU A 201 -13.04 -18.02 24.32
N LEU A 202 -13.68 -17.35 23.34
CA LEU A 202 -15.10 -16.96 23.48
C LEU A 202 -16.01 -18.20 23.55
N GLY A 203 -15.70 -19.26 22.78
CA GLY A 203 -16.40 -20.55 22.86
C GLY A 203 -16.15 -21.30 24.17
N ALA A 204 -14.93 -21.25 24.71
CA ALA A 204 -14.59 -21.85 25.99
C ALA A 204 -15.26 -21.15 27.18
N ASN A 205 -15.45 -19.82 27.13
CA ASN A 205 -16.17 -19.08 28.18
C ASN A 205 -17.65 -19.50 28.31
N GLN A 206 -18.28 -20.08 27.29
CA GLN A 206 -19.62 -20.66 27.39
C GLN A 206 -19.62 -22.04 28.10
N MET A 207 -18.46 -22.68 28.26
CA MET A 207 -18.30 -23.99 28.89
C MET A 207 -17.71 -23.94 30.32
N THR A 208 -17.38 -22.77 30.84
CA THR A 208 -16.81 -22.63 32.20
C THR A 208 -17.86 -22.81 33.32
N MET A 209 -18.44 -24.00 33.37
CA MET A 209 -19.22 -24.46 34.52
C MET A 209 -18.35 -24.77 35.76
N PHE A 210 -17.02 -24.67 35.64
CA PHE A 210 -16.05 -25.07 36.68
C PHE A 210 -15.05 -23.99 37.13
N GLY A 211 -15.31 -22.71 36.85
CA GLY A 211 -14.53 -21.62 37.45
C GLY A 211 -13.06 -21.45 37.00
N VAL A 212 -12.63 -22.17 35.94
CA VAL A 212 -11.29 -22.01 35.39
C VAL A 212 -11.37 -21.04 34.21
N GLU A 213 -10.84 -19.83 34.37
CA GLU A 213 -10.71 -18.87 33.27
C GLU A 213 -9.74 -19.45 32.20
N PRO A 214 -10.16 -19.53 30.92
CA PRO A 214 -9.27 -20.01 29.87
C PRO A 214 -8.08 -19.05 29.72
N ALA A 215 -6.87 -19.57 29.76
CA ALA A 215 -5.66 -18.78 29.58
C ALA A 215 -5.66 -18.09 28.21
N VAL A 216 -5.50 -16.74 28.21
CA VAL A 216 -5.38 -15.99 26.97
C VAL A 216 -4.09 -16.41 26.26
N PRO A 217 -4.14 -16.86 25.00
CA PRO A 217 -2.94 -17.25 24.27
C PRO A 217 -1.93 -16.12 24.19
N ALA A 218 -0.65 -16.42 24.35
CA ALA A 218 0.40 -15.44 24.19
C ALA A 218 0.39 -14.85 22.76
N LYS A 219 0.47 -13.53 22.69
CA LYS A 219 0.62 -12.86 21.39
C LYS A 219 1.91 -13.32 20.72
N LYS A 220 1.90 -13.41 19.39
CA LYS A 220 3.07 -13.73 18.57
C LYS A 220 3.29 -12.62 17.53
N LEU A 221 4.53 -12.44 17.12
CA LEU A 221 4.85 -11.54 16.01
C LEU A 221 4.33 -12.16 14.71
N ARG A 222 3.35 -11.52 14.08
CA ARG A 222 2.58 -12.07 12.95
C ARG A 222 2.49 -11.08 11.81
N THR A 223 2.45 -11.62 10.61
CA THR A 223 2.20 -10.84 9.39
C THR A 223 0.88 -10.08 9.50
N GLU A 224 0.93 -8.76 9.31
CA GLU A 224 -0.24 -7.90 9.13
C GLU A 224 -0.63 -7.82 7.66
N TRP A 225 0.36 -7.52 6.81
CA TRP A 225 0.24 -7.57 5.36
C TRP A 225 1.59 -7.93 4.72
N CYS A 226 1.53 -8.40 3.46
CA CYS A 226 2.66 -8.71 2.62
C CYS A 226 2.39 -8.20 1.21
N LEU A 227 3.31 -7.42 0.64
CA LEU A 227 3.24 -6.85 -0.69
C LEU A 227 4.57 -7.03 -1.41
N GLY A 228 4.54 -7.28 -2.72
CA GLY A 228 5.75 -7.44 -3.53
C GLY A 228 5.46 -7.40 -5.02
N GLY A 229 6.51 -7.54 -5.83
CA GLY A 229 6.42 -7.59 -7.29
C GLY A 229 6.04 -8.97 -7.82
N ASP A 230 6.52 -10.02 -7.19
CA ASP A 230 6.28 -11.39 -7.61
C ASP A 230 5.05 -11.98 -6.91
N LYS A 231 4.01 -12.31 -7.69
CA LYS A 231 2.76 -12.90 -7.20
C LYS A 231 2.94 -14.34 -6.69
N SER A 232 4.01 -15.03 -7.06
CA SER A 232 4.32 -16.39 -6.59
C SER A 232 4.89 -16.38 -5.17
N LEU A 233 5.41 -15.25 -4.71
CA LEU A 233 5.96 -15.06 -3.38
C LEU A 233 4.93 -14.35 -2.51
N PHE A 234 4.46 -15.04 -1.47
CA PHE A 234 3.43 -14.50 -0.58
C PHE A 234 3.56 -15.09 0.82
N ILE A 235 3.50 -14.22 1.83
CA ILE A 235 3.44 -14.62 3.23
C ILE A 235 2.01 -14.33 3.72
N PRO A 236 1.24 -15.37 4.10
CA PRO A 236 -0.16 -15.21 4.52
C PRO A 236 -0.32 -14.28 5.73
N LYS A 237 -1.41 -13.53 5.75
CA LYS A 237 -1.80 -12.76 6.94
C LYS A 237 -1.90 -13.67 8.16
N HIS A 238 -1.46 -13.17 9.31
CA HIS A 238 -1.38 -13.90 10.58
C HIS A 238 -0.33 -15.03 10.65
N LYS A 239 0.52 -15.21 9.65
CA LYS A 239 1.66 -16.11 9.77
C LYS A 239 2.59 -15.61 10.87
N SER A 240 2.92 -16.46 11.84
CA SER A 240 3.90 -16.13 12.91
C SER A 240 5.30 -16.51 12.49
N ILE A 241 6.27 -15.83 13.07
CA ILE A 241 7.68 -16.17 12.99
C ILE A 241 8.18 -16.64 14.35
N GLU A 242 9.35 -17.28 14.34
CA GLU A 242 10.01 -17.74 15.55
C GLU A 242 10.72 -16.59 16.28
N ASN A 243 10.81 -16.70 17.61
CA ASN A 243 11.45 -15.69 18.45
C ASN A 243 12.98 -15.60 18.22
N SER A 244 13.59 -16.64 17.65
CA SER A 244 15.02 -16.65 17.26
C SER A 244 15.32 -15.89 15.97
N SER A 245 14.29 -15.47 15.22
CA SER A 245 14.47 -14.79 13.92
C SER A 245 15.01 -13.37 14.06
N SER A 246 15.75 -12.91 13.04
CA SER A 246 16.22 -11.51 12.96
C SER A 246 15.07 -10.50 12.99
N ILE A 247 13.89 -10.86 12.50
CA ILE A 247 12.67 -10.03 12.55
C ILE A 247 12.20 -9.84 13.99
N TYR A 248 12.18 -10.92 14.79
CA TYR A 248 11.80 -10.85 16.19
C TYR A 248 12.85 -10.07 16.99
N GLN A 249 14.14 -10.27 16.73
CA GLN A 249 15.23 -9.51 17.34
C GLN A 249 15.09 -8.00 17.06
N ALA A 250 14.69 -7.59 15.83
CA ALA A 250 14.42 -6.19 15.53
C ALA A 250 13.27 -5.65 16.40
N TRP A 251 12.18 -6.42 16.56
CA TRP A 251 11.05 -6.03 17.38
C TRP A 251 11.44 -5.90 18.85
N GLU A 252 12.20 -6.85 19.38
CA GLU A 252 12.59 -6.91 20.81
C GLU A 252 13.60 -5.80 21.16
N SER A 253 14.68 -5.69 20.38
CA SER A 253 15.76 -4.71 20.64
C SER A 253 15.44 -3.29 20.22
N ASN A 254 14.38 -3.10 19.42
CA ASN A 254 14.04 -1.83 18.76
C ASN A 254 15.18 -1.26 17.90
N ASN A 255 16.02 -2.12 17.34
CA ASN A 255 17.13 -1.77 16.44
C ASN A 255 16.94 -2.40 15.07
N PHE A 256 17.53 -1.78 14.05
CA PHE A 256 17.64 -2.40 12.73
C PHE A 256 18.40 -3.72 12.82
N THR A 257 17.91 -4.75 12.15
CA THR A 257 18.58 -6.04 12.01
C THR A 257 18.56 -6.49 10.56
N ALA A 258 19.54 -7.31 10.18
CA ALA A 258 19.55 -8.00 8.91
C ALA A 258 19.97 -9.46 9.13
N GLY A 259 19.44 -10.36 8.30
CA GLY A 259 19.78 -11.77 8.41
C GLY A 259 18.90 -12.68 7.56
N GLN A 260 19.11 -13.98 7.72
CA GLN A 260 18.27 -14.97 7.07
C GLN A 260 17.12 -15.39 7.98
N VAL A 261 15.95 -15.58 7.40
CA VAL A 261 14.74 -16.01 8.10
C VAL A 261 14.09 -17.13 7.33
N GLN A 262 13.87 -18.26 8.01
CA GLN A 262 13.10 -19.37 7.46
C GLN A 262 11.63 -19.22 7.83
N ILE A 263 10.75 -19.20 6.83
CA ILE A 263 9.32 -19.17 7.03
C ILE A 263 8.75 -20.53 6.63
N SER A 264 8.19 -21.23 7.62
CA SER A 264 7.59 -22.54 7.41
C SER A 264 6.13 -22.40 7.00
N PHE A 265 5.73 -23.10 5.95
CA PHE A 265 4.35 -23.31 5.50
C PHE A 265 3.96 -24.76 5.80
N ASP A 266 2.71 -25.12 5.59
CA ASP A 266 2.21 -26.46 5.98
C ASP A 266 3.01 -27.63 5.37
N ARG A 267 3.55 -27.46 4.16
CA ARG A 267 4.25 -28.53 3.42
C ARG A 267 5.69 -28.21 3.03
N HIS A 268 6.15 -26.99 3.25
CA HIS A 268 7.51 -26.57 2.88
C HIS A 268 7.92 -25.36 3.69
N SER A 269 9.21 -25.08 3.65
CA SER A 269 9.78 -23.85 4.23
C SER A 269 10.53 -23.09 3.15
N ILE A 270 10.50 -21.77 3.24
CA ILE A 270 11.23 -20.88 2.33
C ILE A 270 12.21 -20.06 3.15
N LEU A 271 13.46 -20.00 2.69
CA LEU A 271 14.49 -19.17 3.27
C LEU A 271 14.50 -17.81 2.58
N TYR A 272 14.47 -16.74 3.38
CA TYR A 272 14.56 -15.37 2.93
C TYR A 272 15.76 -14.68 3.54
N SER A 273 16.46 -13.85 2.76
CA SER A 273 17.25 -12.76 3.31
C SER A 273 16.30 -11.63 3.71
N SER A 274 16.57 -10.97 4.83
CA SER A 274 15.69 -9.90 5.34
C SER A 274 16.49 -8.76 5.92
N GLU A 275 16.05 -7.54 5.66
CA GLU A 275 16.37 -6.32 6.40
C GLU A 275 15.11 -5.91 7.18
N ASN A 276 15.26 -5.57 8.46
CA ASN A 276 14.15 -5.41 9.39
C ASN A 276 14.27 -4.10 10.15
N MET A 277 13.30 -3.22 9.99
CA MET A 277 13.25 -1.91 10.62
C MET A 277 12.09 -1.88 11.62
N PRO A 278 12.35 -1.76 12.93
CA PRO A 278 11.32 -1.54 13.92
C PRO A 278 10.85 -0.09 13.88
N PHE A 279 9.60 0.13 14.25
CA PHE A 279 9.00 1.44 14.45
C PHE A 279 7.78 1.34 15.37
N THR A 280 7.35 2.47 15.93
CA THR A 280 6.21 2.50 16.84
C THR A 280 5.14 3.45 16.33
N ILE A 281 3.89 3.00 16.35
CA ILE A 281 2.71 3.82 16.06
C ILE A 281 1.72 3.65 17.20
N ASN A 282 1.32 4.73 17.87
CA ASN A 282 0.36 4.72 18.99
C ASN A 282 0.72 3.64 20.04
N ASP A 283 1.97 3.66 20.50
CA ASP A 283 2.54 2.70 21.47
C ASP A 283 2.58 1.23 21.02
N ASP A 284 2.17 0.93 19.78
CA ASP A 284 2.26 -0.39 19.19
C ASP A 284 3.56 -0.54 18.37
N ARG A 285 4.50 -1.35 18.90
CA ARG A 285 5.75 -1.65 18.23
C ARG A 285 5.53 -2.64 17.10
N GLN A 286 6.02 -2.28 15.92
CA GLN A 286 5.89 -3.04 14.70
C GLN A 286 7.25 -3.18 14.03
N VAL A 287 7.36 -4.10 13.07
CA VAL A 287 8.55 -4.24 12.22
C VAL A 287 8.13 -4.24 10.76
N ILE A 288 8.79 -3.45 9.94
CA ILE A 288 8.69 -3.57 8.49
C ILE A 288 9.95 -4.28 7.98
N SER A 289 9.75 -5.33 7.19
CA SER A 289 10.83 -6.12 6.61
C SER A 289 10.84 -6.01 5.10
N LEU A 290 12.03 -5.80 4.54
CA LEU A 290 12.31 -6.00 3.13
C LEU A 290 12.94 -7.38 2.98
N MET A 291 12.32 -8.27 2.22
CA MET A 291 12.70 -9.67 2.14
C MET A 291 12.87 -10.12 0.70
N ARG A 292 13.84 -11.01 0.46
CA ARG A 292 14.07 -11.65 -0.84
C ARG A 292 14.31 -13.15 -0.62
N LYS A 293 13.70 -13.99 -1.45
CA LYS A 293 13.96 -15.44 -1.44
C LYS A 293 15.43 -15.70 -1.77
N VAL A 294 16.06 -16.57 -0.97
CA VAL A 294 17.45 -17.02 -1.17
C VAL A 294 17.48 -18.18 -2.14
#